data_1a7c495527300c034ee560b156ce79b1
#
_entry.id   1a7c495527300c034ee560b156ce79b1
#
_cell.length_a   1.000
_cell.length_b   1.000
_cell.length_c   1.000
_cell.angle_alpha   90.00
_cell.angle_beta   90.00
_cell.angle_gamma   90.00
#
_symmetry.space_group_name_H-M   'P 1'
#
loop_
_entity.id
_entity.type
_entity.pdbx_description
1 polymer ?
#
loop_
_entity_poly.entity_id
_entity_poly.type
_entity_poly.pdbx_seq_one_letter_code
_entity_poly.pdbx_strand_id
1 'polypeptide(L)'
;LLPNHHEIAFFLPHGGLTNNMGQNNQIKTLEEYKNIKSLNIVFAGTFFGNNIKEWENINVDFPKYILDEVSNLMIFDDYLSIHQAFKIIFEKYKIKFSSVGKVKLVSIYSMVQGYIRNNLRIKLINELLKSGLQITVCGNGWENFAKENKNINYIGALDIEENLELIKKAKILVNVTPTLRNGSHERVFTGMLNNTVLFSD
;
A
#
# COMPACT_ATOMS: atom_id res chain seq x y z
N LEU A 1 -17.83 15.74 -7.66
CA LEU A 1 -18.38 16.09 -8.97
C LEU A 1 -17.72 17.39 -9.41
N LEU A 2 -16.78 17.31 -10.34
CA LEU A 2 -16.22 18.46 -11.02
C LEU A 2 -17.33 19.07 -11.91
N PRO A 3 -17.47 20.39 -11.98
CA PRO A 3 -18.46 21.03 -12.84
C PRO A 3 -18.09 20.77 -14.29
N ASN A 4 -19.06 20.29 -15.05
CA ASN A 4 -19.21 20.27 -16.52
C ASN A 4 -17.98 20.64 -17.39
N HIS A 5 -16.85 20.02 -17.16
CA HIS A 5 -15.81 19.99 -18.17
C HIS A 5 -16.04 18.72 -18.99
N HIS A 6 -16.41 18.88 -20.24
CA HIS A 6 -16.37 17.83 -21.26
C HIS A 6 -14.91 17.53 -21.61
N GLU A 7 -14.04 17.41 -20.59
CA GLU A 7 -12.68 17.00 -20.80
C GLU A 7 -12.67 15.49 -20.97
N ILE A 8 -12.11 15.05 -22.06
CA ILE A 8 -11.89 13.64 -22.34
C ILE A 8 -10.93 13.11 -21.25
N ALA A 9 -11.44 12.39 -20.29
CA ALA A 9 -10.62 11.72 -19.30
C ALA A 9 -10.02 10.46 -19.94
N PHE A 10 -8.71 10.44 -20.12
CA PHE A 10 -7.99 9.24 -20.55
C PHE A 10 -7.62 8.43 -19.31
N PHE A 11 -7.93 7.14 -19.31
CA PHE A 11 -7.33 6.21 -18.37
C PHE A 11 -5.87 5.97 -18.82
N LEU A 12 -4.93 6.48 -18.03
CA LEU A 12 -3.51 6.19 -18.19
C LEU A 12 -3.11 5.17 -17.11
N PRO A 13 -2.85 3.90 -17.47
CA PRO A 13 -2.42 2.92 -16.48
C PRO A 13 -1.06 3.31 -15.90
N HIS A 14 -0.83 2.97 -14.64
CA HIS A 14 0.47 3.16 -14.01
C HIS A 14 1.55 2.40 -14.78
N GLY A 15 2.66 3.07 -15.06
CA GLY A 15 3.88 2.44 -15.56
C GLY A 15 4.81 2.04 -14.43
N GLY A 16 5.84 1.25 -14.74
CA GLY A 16 6.94 0.96 -13.83
C GLY A 16 8.14 1.86 -14.12
N LEU A 17 9.07 1.93 -13.18
CA LEU A 17 10.31 2.66 -13.28
C LEU A 17 11.51 1.69 -13.31
N THR A 18 12.53 2.06 -14.10
CA THR A 18 13.83 1.38 -14.12
C THR A 18 14.93 2.40 -14.43
N ASN A 19 16.09 2.22 -13.83
CA ASN A 19 17.25 3.08 -14.07
C ASN A 19 17.88 2.87 -15.47
N ASN A 20 17.47 1.82 -16.18
CA ASN A 20 18.12 1.37 -17.43
C ASN A 20 17.13 1.38 -18.60
N MET A 21 16.49 2.51 -18.87
CA MET A 21 15.66 2.64 -20.05
C MET A 21 16.49 2.39 -21.32
N GLY A 22 16.13 1.36 -22.06
CA GLY A 22 16.78 0.99 -23.32
C GLY A 22 17.91 -0.05 -23.21
N GLN A 23 18.31 -0.49 -22.03
CA GLN A 23 19.22 -1.61 -21.87
C GLN A 23 18.45 -2.93 -21.66
N ASN A 24 18.93 -3.98 -22.29
CA ASN A 24 18.35 -5.32 -22.11
C ASN A 24 18.78 -5.88 -20.73
N ASN A 25 17.98 -5.61 -19.70
CA ASN A 25 18.24 -6.01 -18.32
C ASN A 25 17.89 -7.46 -18.03
N GLN A 26 17.77 -8.31 -19.03
CA GLN A 26 17.44 -9.72 -18.82
C GLN A 26 18.58 -10.44 -18.12
N ILE A 27 18.29 -10.98 -16.96
CA ILE A 27 19.17 -11.93 -16.27
C ILE A 27 19.16 -13.24 -17.09
N LYS A 28 20.31 -13.62 -17.65
CA LYS A 28 20.41 -14.76 -18.57
C LYS A 28 20.87 -16.05 -17.88
N THR A 29 21.60 -15.92 -16.78
CA THR A 29 22.18 -17.06 -16.08
C THR A 29 21.83 -17.09 -14.60
N LEU A 30 21.89 -18.28 -13.99
CA LEU A 30 21.70 -18.44 -12.55
C LEU A 30 22.80 -17.73 -11.73
N GLU A 31 23.99 -17.64 -12.28
CA GLU A 31 25.11 -16.93 -11.65
C GLU A 31 24.86 -15.42 -11.61
N GLU A 32 24.47 -14.83 -12.73
CA GLU A 32 24.03 -13.43 -12.79
C GLU A 32 22.89 -13.15 -11.80
N TYR A 33 21.91 -14.07 -11.75
CA TYR A 33 20.79 -13.94 -10.80
C TYR A 33 21.30 -13.91 -9.36
N LYS A 34 22.14 -14.83 -8.95
CA LYS A 34 22.69 -14.91 -7.59
C LYS A 34 23.51 -13.68 -7.23
N ASN A 35 24.26 -13.13 -8.19
CA ASN A 35 25.11 -11.96 -7.99
C ASN A 35 24.27 -10.68 -7.83
N ILE A 36 23.19 -10.54 -8.57
CA ILE A 36 22.31 -9.37 -8.53
C ILE A 36 21.30 -9.47 -7.37
N LYS A 37 20.64 -10.62 -7.20
CA LYS A 37 19.54 -10.84 -6.26
C LYS A 37 20.04 -11.23 -4.86
N SER A 38 20.62 -10.28 -4.16
CA SER A 38 21.21 -10.48 -2.84
C SER A 38 20.21 -10.41 -1.68
N LEU A 39 19.03 -9.81 -1.88
CA LEU A 39 17.99 -9.65 -0.86
C LEU A 39 16.84 -10.63 -1.09
N ASN A 40 16.43 -11.33 -0.05
CA ASN A 40 15.38 -12.35 -0.20
C ASN A 40 14.01 -11.69 -0.42
N ILE A 41 13.55 -10.91 0.54
CA ILE A 41 12.24 -10.26 0.51
C ILE A 41 12.42 -8.78 0.80
N VAL A 42 11.82 -7.94 -0.02
CA VAL A 42 11.79 -6.49 0.16
C VAL A 42 10.35 -6.00 0.26
N PHE A 43 10.10 -5.14 1.22
CA PHE A 43 8.90 -4.33 1.31
C PHE A 43 9.27 -2.85 1.30
N ALA A 44 8.77 -2.10 0.32
CA ALA A 44 8.99 -0.66 0.21
C ALA A 44 7.71 0.10 0.55
N GLY A 45 7.70 0.84 1.66
CA GLY A 45 6.53 1.63 2.03
C GLY A 45 6.60 2.18 3.45
N THR A 46 5.90 3.28 3.69
CA THR A 46 5.83 3.94 4.99
C THR A 46 5.02 3.12 5.99
N PHE A 47 5.47 3.08 7.23
CA PHE A 47 4.76 2.55 8.38
C PHE A 47 4.21 3.71 9.22
N PHE A 48 2.93 3.65 9.57
CA PHE A 48 2.27 4.71 10.33
C PHE A 48 2.10 4.39 11.82
N GLY A 49 2.96 3.52 12.34
CA GLY A 49 2.90 3.09 13.75
C GLY A 49 1.90 1.96 13.99
N ASN A 50 1.58 1.72 15.24
CA ASN A 50 0.55 0.76 15.63
C ASN A 50 -0.77 1.09 14.96
N ASN A 51 -1.56 0.08 14.68
CA ASN A 51 -2.81 0.20 13.93
C ASN A 51 -3.87 1.00 14.68
N ILE A 52 -3.65 2.31 14.79
CA ILE A 52 -4.48 3.25 15.53
C ILE A 52 -5.54 3.81 14.59
N LYS A 53 -6.78 3.73 15.02
CA LYS A 53 -7.90 4.42 14.38
C LYS A 53 -7.79 5.90 14.71
N GLU A 54 -7.39 6.71 13.74
CA GLU A 54 -7.16 8.15 13.94
C GLU A 54 -8.40 8.85 14.54
N TRP A 55 -9.60 8.42 14.13
CA TRP A 55 -10.86 9.00 14.63
C TRP A 55 -11.15 8.70 16.11
N GLU A 56 -10.45 7.78 16.75
CA GLU A 56 -10.59 7.57 18.20
C GLU A 56 -9.92 8.68 18.99
N ASN A 57 -8.82 9.24 18.49
CA ASN A 57 -7.96 10.18 19.18
C ASN A 57 -8.23 11.66 18.85
N ILE A 58 -8.99 11.93 17.81
CA ILE A 58 -9.34 13.31 17.41
C ILE A 58 -10.85 13.53 17.52
N ASN A 59 -11.21 14.80 17.68
CA ASN A 59 -12.61 15.18 17.62
C ASN A 59 -13.09 15.26 16.17
N VAL A 60 -13.65 14.14 15.68
CA VAL A 60 -14.25 14.07 14.34
C VAL A 60 -15.73 14.40 14.50
N ASP A 61 -16.18 15.49 13.86
CA ASP A 61 -17.61 15.83 13.77
C ASP A 61 -18.34 14.86 12.80
N PHE A 62 -18.23 13.55 13.14
CA PHE A 62 -18.89 12.45 12.42
C PHE A 62 -18.98 11.23 13.36
N PRO A 63 -20.05 10.43 13.29
CA PRO A 63 -20.21 9.27 14.17
C PRO A 63 -19.09 8.24 13.99
N LYS A 64 -18.27 8.04 15.02
CA LYS A 64 -17.09 7.15 15.00
C LYS A 64 -17.45 5.69 14.67
N TYR A 65 -18.60 5.21 15.17
CA TYR A 65 -19.07 3.85 14.90
C TYR A 65 -19.31 3.59 13.40
N ILE A 66 -19.66 4.62 12.62
CA ILE A 66 -19.79 4.52 11.15
C ILE A 66 -18.42 4.23 10.52
N LEU A 67 -17.36 4.93 10.97
CA LEU A 67 -16.01 4.71 10.47
C LEU A 67 -15.49 3.33 10.87
N ASP A 68 -15.86 2.84 12.06
CA ASP A 68 -15.57 1.48 12.50
C ASP A 68 -16.23 0.43 11.61
N GLU A 69 -17.51 0.59 11.32
CA GLU A 69 -18.22 -0.37 10.47
C GLU A 69 -17.69 -0.36 9.04
N VAL A 70 -17.41 0.82 8.47
CA VAL A 70 -16.81 0.94 7.13
C VAL A 70 -15.45 0.24 7.09
N SER A 71 -14.59 0.49 8.08
CA SER A 71 -13.27 -0.11 8.13
C SER A 71 -13.31 -1.62 8.33
N ASN A 72 -14.19 -2.11 9.20
CA ASN A 72 -14.39 -3.55 9.38
C ASN A 72 -14.87 -4.22 8.09
N LEU A 73 -15.85 -3.62 7.42
CA LEU A 73 -16.36 -4.14 6.16
C LEU A 73 -15.24 -4.26 5.11
N MET A 74 -14.36 -3.26 5.00
CA MET A 74 -13.24 -3.27 4.06
C MET A 74 -12.12 -4.26 4.44
N ILE A 75 -11.93 -4.56 5.72
CA ILE A 75 -10.96 -5.57 6.17
C ILE A 75 -11.43 -6.99 5.84
N PHE A 76 -12.74 -7.23 5.90
CA PHE A 76 -13.34 -8.54 5.64
C PHE A 76 -13.63 -8.80 4.16
N ASP A 77 -13.84 -7.75 3.37
CA ASP A 77 -14.15 -7.86 1.94
C ASP A 77 -13.08 -7.18 1.10
N ASP A 78 -12.21 -8.00 0.51
CA ASP A 78 -11.10 -7.56 -0.31
C ASP A 78 -11.51 -6.92 -1.64
N TYR A 79 -12.75 -7.04 -2.06
CA TYR A 79 -13.25 -6.53 -3.35
C TYR A 79 -14.00 -5.20 -3.25
N LEU A 80 -14.33 -4.74 -2.05
CA LEU A 80 -15.03 -3.48 -1.86
C LEU A 80 -14.10 -2.27 -2.01
N SER A 81 -14.48 -1.32 -2.84
CA SER A 81 -13.87 0.00 -2.82
C SER A 81 -14.34 0.78 -1.60
N ILE A 82 -13.53 1.76 -1.16
CA ILE A 82 -13.92 2.61 -0.03
C ILE A 82 -15.26 3.32 -0.25
N HIS A 83 -15.54 3.76 -1.48
CA HIS A 83 -16.81 4.40 -1.81
C HIS A 83 -18.00 3.44 -1.66
N GLN A 84 -17.84 2.20 -2.11
CA GLN A 84 -18.87 1.16 -1.96
C GLN A 84 -19.11 0.81 -0.48
N ALA A 85 -18.03 0.68 0.31
CA ALA A 85 -18.15 0.42 1.74
C ALA A 85 -18.92 1.55 2.46
N PHE A 86 -18.57 2.82 2.20
CA PHE A 86 -19.32 3.96 2.72
C PHE A 86 -20.77 3.95 2.24
N LYS A 87 -21.02 3.63 0.98
CA LYS A 87 -22.38 3.58 0.44
C LYS A 87 -23.24 2.55 1.18
N ILE A 88 -22.75 1.33 1.37
CA ILE A 88 -23.44 0.27 2.10
C ILE A 88 -23.78 0.72 3.53
N ILE A 89 -22.81 1.26 4.25
CA ILE A 89 -23.01 1.68 5.64
C ILE A 89 -23.93 2.91 5.73
N PHE A 90 -23.81 3.88 4.82
CA PHE A 90 -24.68 5.04 4.77
C PHE A 90 -26.13 4.66 4.48
N GLU A 91 -26.36 3.71 3.58
CA GLU A 91 -27.70 3.16 3.30
C GLU A 91 -28.29 2.46 4.54
N LYS A 92 -27.50 1.66 5.25
CA LYS A 92 -27.88 1.01 6.52
C LYS A 92 -28.37 2.02 7.56
N TYR A 93 -27.68 3.15 7.70
CA TYR A 93 -28.00 4.20 8.66
C TYR A 93 -28.85 5.34 8.07
N LYS A 94 -29.35 5.21 6.86
CA LYS A 94 -30.15 6.22 6.15
C LYS A 94 -29.47 7.60 6.06
N ILE A 95 -28.15 7.60 5.93
CA ILE A 95 -27.33 8.81 5.77
C ILE A 95 -27.22 9.12 4.28
N LYS A 96 -27.53 10.37 3.89
CA LYS A 96 -27.34 10.82 2.51
C LYS A 96 -25.94 11.40 2.33
N PHE A 97 -25.21 11.03 1.29
CA PHE A 97 -23.90 11.62 0.97
C PHE A 97 -23.94 13.14 0.90
N SER A 98 -25.02 13.70 0.35
CA SER A 98 -25.22 15.16 0.26
C SER A 98 -25.29 15.87 1.60
N SER A 99 -25.67 15.17 2.68
CA SER A 99 -25.76 15.75 4.02
C SER A 99 -24.42 15.84 4.75
N VAL A 100 -23.39 15.11 4.29
CA VAL A 100 -22.10 15.06 4.97
C VAL A 100 -21.16 16.22 4.55
N GLY A 101 -21.32 16.75 3.34
CA GLY A 101 -20.43 17.77 2.79
C GLY A 101 -19.12 17.20 2.24
N LYS A 102 -18.63 17.79 1.13
CA LYS A 102 -17.47 17.26 0.38
C LYS A 102 -16.19 17.21 1.19
N VAL A 103 -15.88 18.29 1.93
CA VAL A 103 -14.63 18.38 2.72
C VAL A 103 -14.60 17.30 3.80
N LYS A 104 -15.73 17.12 4.50
CA LYS A 104 -15.87 16.09 5.53
C LYS A 104 -15.76 14.68 4.94
N LEU A 105 -16.38 14.42 3.79
CA LEU A 105 -16.25 13.14 3.09
C LEU A 105 -14.80 12.82 2.73
N VAL A 106 -14.06 13.77 2.20
CA VAL A 106 -12.63 13.57 1.88
C VAL A 106 -11.85 13.24 3.15
N SER A 107 -12.08 13.95 4.25
CA SER A 107 -11.41 13.71 5.51
C SER A 107 -11.67 12.32 6.06
N ILE A 108 -12.94 11.89 6.19
CA ILE A 108 -13.29 10.57 6.72
C ILE A 108 -12.82 9.44 5.79
N TYR A 109 -12.85 9.64 4.48
CA TYR A 109 -12.28 8.67 3.52
C TYR A 109 -10.77 8.51 3.74
N SER A 110 -10.05 9.63 3.88
CA SER A 110 -8.60 9.61 4.10
C SER A 110 -8.22 8.88 5.39
N MET A 111 -8.94 9.13 6.48
CA MET A 111 -8.71 8.44 7.76
C MET A 111 -8.93 6.93 7.64
N VAL A 112 -10.06 6.51 7.06
CA VAL A 112 -10.35 5.08 6.88
C VAL A 112 -9.35 4.42 5.95
N GLN A 113 -8.99 5.07 4.83
CA GLN A 113 -7.96 4.56 3.91
C GLN A 113 -6.60 4.41 4.60
N GLY A 114 -6.20 5.40 5.40
CA GLY A 114 -4.94 5.36 6.16
C GLY A 114 -4.91 4.15 7.10
N TYR A 115 -5.99 3.95 7.86
CA TYR A 115 -6.14 2.82 8.76
C TYR A 115 -6.08 1.46 8.03
N ILE A 116 -6.89 1.28 6.97
CA ILE A 116 -6.91 0.03 6.19
C ILE A 116 -5.53 -0.26 5.59
N ARG A 117 -4.90 0.72 4.97
CA ARG A 117 -3.56 0.58 4.39
C ARG A 117 -2.54 0.12 5.42
N ASN A 118 -2.56 0.72 6.61
CA ASN A 118 -1.64 0.36 7.67
C ASN A 118 -1.92 -1.04 8.23
N ASN A 119 -3.20 -1.36 8.45
CA ASN A 119 -3.64 -2.68 8.92
C ASN A 119 -3.14 -3.81 8.02
N LEU A 120 -3.38 -3.69 6.72
CA LEU A 120 -2.97 -4.71 5.75
C LEU A 120 -1.45 -4.85 5.66
N ARG A 121 -0.69 -3.74 5.75
CA ARG A 121 0.79 -3.78 5.81
C ARG A 121 1.29 -4.52 7.04
N ILE A 122 0.76 -4.19 8.22
CA ILE A 122 1.11 -4.86 9.48
C ILE A 122 0.78 -6.34 9.40
N LYS A 123 -0.42 -6.69 8.94
CA LYS A 123 -0.86 -8.07 8.78
C LYS A 123 0.11 -8.86 7.90
N LEU A 124 0.42 -8.33 6.72
CA LEU A 124 1.34 -8.97 5.78
C LEU A 124 2.73 -9.19 6.38
N ILE A 125 3.33 -8.14 6.96
CA ILE A 125 4.68 -8.25 7.54
C ILE A 125 4.69 -9.22 8.71
N ASN A 126 3.67 -9.21 9.57
CA ASN A 126 3.57 -10.15 10.68
C ASN A 126 3.45 -11.61 10.19
N GLU A 127 2.68 -11.89 9.15
CA GLU A 127 2.58 -13.25 8.59
C GLU A 127 3.94 -13.71 8.01
N LEU A 128 4.66 -12.84 7.34
CA LEU A 128 6.00 -13.15 6.85
C LEU A 128 6.99 -13.40 8.01
N LEU A 129 6.92 -12.62 9.08
CA LEU A 129 7.76 -12.81 10.27
C LEU A 129 7.47 -14.10 11.00
N LYS A 130 6.19 -14.50 11.12
CA LYS A 130 5.79 -15.80 11.69
C LYS A 130 6.38 -16.97 10.94
N SER A 131 6.60 -16.84 9.65
CA SER A 131 7.26 -17.85 8.81
C SER A 131 8.78 -17.94 9.03
N GLY A 132 9.36 -17.10 9.88
CA GLY A 132 10.80 -17.05 10.14
C GLY A 132 11.62 -16.42 9.01
N LEU A 133 10.98 -15.78 8.04
CA LEU A 133 11.63 -15.16 6.89
C LEU A 133 12.29 -13.84 7.28
N GLN A 134 13.44 -13.57 6.71
CA GLN A 134 14.10 -12.27 6.81
C GLN A 134 13.55 -11.32 5.74
N ILE A 135 13.17 -10.11 6.16
CA ILE A 135 12.56 -9.10 5.33
C ILE A 135 13.39 -7.82 5.42
N THR A 136 13.74 -7.25 4.28
CA THR A 136 14.28 -5.90 4.21
C THR A 136 13.13 -4.92 4.02
N VAL A 137 13.02 -3.93 4.90
CA VAL A 137 12.01 -2.89 4.82
C VAL A 137 12.64 -1.53 4.61
N CYS A 138 12.07 -0.72 3.72
CA CYS A 138 12.43 0.68 3.53
C CYS A 138 11.20 1.58 3.58
N GLY A 139 11.42 2.83 3.97
CA GLY A 139 10.38 3.84 4.17
C GLY A 139 10.37 4.37 5.61
N ASN A 140 9.62 5.42 5.86
CA ASN A 140 9.56 6.04 7.19
C ASN A 140 8.78 5.19 8.20
N GLY A 141 9.13 5.32 9.47
CA GLY A 141 8.34 4.87 10.62
C GLY A 141 8.57 3.43 11.08
N TRP A 142 9.45 2.66 10.44
CA TRP A 142 9.71 1.26 10.79
C TRP A 142 10.69 1.08 11.98
N GLU A 143 11.30 2.15 12.49
CA GLU A 143 12.40 2.11 13.45
C GLU A 143 12.09 1.27 14.69
N ASN A 144 10.97 1.54 15.33
CA ASN A 144 10.60 0.84 16.57
C ASN A 144 10.13 -0.59 16.27
N PHE A 145 9.35 -0.78 15.21
CA PHE A 145 8.90 -2.10 14.83
C PHE A 145 10.07 -3.04 14.46
N ALA A 146 11.09 -2.50 13.79
CA ALA A 146 12.29 -3.26 13.44
C ALA A 146 13.14 -3.61 14.65
N LYS A 147 13.23 -2.72 15.66
CA LYS A 147 13.96 -3.03 16.90
C LYS A 147 13.36 -4.21 17.67
N GLU A 148 12.05 -4.38 17.60
CA GLU A 148 11.32 -5.46 18.26
C GLU A 148 11.37 -6.79 17.48
N ASN A 149 11.78 -6.76 16.21
CA ASN A 149 11.72 -7.91 15.30
C ASN A 149 13.07 -8.19 14.64
N LYS A 150 13.81 -9.16 15.14
CA LYS A 150 15.17 -9.52 14.67
C LYS A 150 15.24 -9.93 13.19
N ASN A 151 14.12 -10.35 12.60
CA ASN A 151 14.04 -10.75 11.21
C ASN A 151 13.74 -9.58 10.26
N ILE A 152 13.69 -8.34 10.78
CA ILE A 152 13.56 -7.14 9.96
C ILE A 152 14.91 -6.46 9.81
N ASN A 153 15.35 -6.30 8.59
CA ASN A 153 16.45 -5.42 8.23
C ASN A 153 15.87 -4.08 7.75
N TYR A 154 15.87 -3.09 8.63
CA TYR A 154 15.40 -1.74 8.31
C TYR A 154 16.54 -0.88 7.78
N ILE A 155 16.34 -0.28 6.61
CA ILE A 155 17.38 0.50 5.91
C ILE A 155 17.04 1.99 5.77
N GLY A 156 15.97 2.45 6.41
CA GLY A 156 15.56 3.86 6.36
C GLY A 156 14.67 4.21 5.17
N ALA A 157 14.40 5.50 5.03
CA ALA A 157 13.74 6.04 3.84
C ALA A 157 14.79 6.21 2.74
N LEU A 158 14.41 5.84 1.53
CA LEU A 158 15.25 5.90 0.33
C LEU A 158 14.67 6.90 -0.66
N ASP A 159 15.52 7.52 -1.46
CA ASP A 159 15.07 8.23 -2.64
C ASP A 159 14.64 7.27 -3.77
N ILE A 160 14.21 7.83 -4.89
CA ILE A 160 13.67 7.03 -6.00
C ILE A 160 14.75 6.11 -6.58
N GLU A 161 15.97 6.60 -6.78
CA GLU A 161 17.07 5.86 -7.40
C GLU A 161 17.55 4.73 -6.48
N GLU A 162 17.74 5.05 -5.20
CA GLU A 162 18.09 4.08 -4.16
C GLU A 162 17.02 2.98 -4.03
N ASN A 163 15.73 3.35 -4.10
CA ASN A 163 14.63 2.39 -4.03
C ASN A 163 14.59 1.47 -5.25
N LEU A 164 14.88 1.98 -6.45
CA LEU A 164 15.00 1.16 -7.65
C LEU A 164 16.16 0.17 -7.55
N GLU A 165 17.32 0.60 -7.05
CA GLU A 165 18.46 -0.31 -6.81
C GLU A 165 18.15 -1.36 -5.72
N LEU A 166 17.39 -1.00 -4.69
CA LEU A 166 16.91 -1.95 -3.70
C LEU A 166 16.00 -3.02 -4.34
N ILE A 167 15.02 -2.59 -5.13
CA ILE A 167 14.08 -3.49 -5.84
C ILE A 167 14.84 -4.42 -6.78
N LYS A 168 15.84 -3.91 -7.51
CA LYS A 168 16.68 -4.69 -8.40
C LYS A 168 17.45 -5.81 -7.67
N LYS A 169 17.87 -5.56 -6.43
CA LYS A 169 18.55 -6.55 -5.59
C LYS A 169 17.60 -7.57 -4.94
N ALA A 170 16.31 -7.32 -4.96
CA ALA A 170 15.32 -8.19 -4.33
C ALA A 170 15.03 -9.43 -5.19
N LYS A 171 14.94 -10.61 -4.57
CA LYS A 171 14.34 -11.80 -5.18
C LYS A 171 12.83 -11.67 -5.26
N ILE A 172 12.23 -11.21 -4.16
CA ILE A 172 10.78 -11.02 -4.03
C ILE A 172 10.51 -9.59 -3.56
N LEU A 173 9.65 -8.88 -4.27
CA LEU A 173 9.07 -7.63 -3.84
C LEU A 173 7.64 -7.89 -3.38
N VAL A 174 7.36 -7.56 -2.15
CA VAL A 174 6.02 -7.73 -1.58
C VAL A 174 5.28 -6.40 -1.65
N ASN A 175 4.06 -6.44 -2.12
CA ASN A 175 3.21 -5.27 -2.31
C ASN A 175 1.83 -5.48 -1.71
N VAL A 176 1.24 -4.41 -1.18
CA VAL A 176 -0.13 -4.35 -0.68
C VAL A 176 -0.84 -3.19 -1.36
N THR A 177 -1.98 -3.48 -1.98
CA THR A 177 -2.78 -2.51 -2.77
C THR A 177 -4.16 -2.26 -2.19
N PRO A 178 -4.28 -1.84 -0.94
CA PRO A 178 -5.56 -1.84 -0.21
C PRO A 178 -6.65 -0.93 -0.80
N THR A 179 -6.31 -0.06 -1.74
CA THR A 179 -7.23 0.96 -2.26
C THR A 179 -7.39 0.94 -3.78
N LEU A 180 -6.63 0.10 -4.47
CA LEU A 180 -6.66 -0.01 -5.94
C LEU A 180 -7.31 -1.32 -6.38
N ARG A 181 -8.62 -1.43 -6.18
CA ARG A 181 -9.35 -2.68 -6.46
C ARG A 181 -9.44 -3.02 -7.96
N ASN A 182 -9.39 -2.00 -8.81
CA ASN A 182 -9.51 -2.16 -10.27
C ASN A 182 -8.21 -1.72 -11.00
N GLY A 183 -7.07 -1.84 -10.35
CA GLY A 183 -5.79 -1.44 -10.93
C GLY A 183 -4.61 -1.98 -10.15
N SER A 184 -3.42 -1.81 -10.70
CA SER A 184 -2.17 -2.21 -10.07
C SER A 184 -1.37 -0.99 -9.63
N HIS A 185 -0.67 -1.13 -8.51
CA HIS A 185 0.27 -0.11 -8.04
C HIS A 185 1.50 -0.09 -8.96
N GLU A 186 2.12 1.08 -9.14
CA GLU A 186 3.36 1.25 -9.94
C GLU A 186 4.48 0.27 -9.54
N ARG A 187 4.55 -0.12 -8.27
CA ARG A 187 5.54 -1.10 -7.76
C ARG A 187 5.44 -2.46 -8.44
N VAL A 188 4.26 -2.86 -8.87
CA VAL A 188 4.07 -4.12 -9.60
C VAL A 188 4.87 -4.05 -10.89
N PHE A 189 4.66 -3.03 -11.68
CA PHE A 189 5.38 -2.85 -12.95
C PHE A 189 6.87 -2.58 -12.73
N THR A 190 7.22 -1.81 -11.71
CA THR A 190 8.61 -1.54 -11.33
C THR A 190 9.35 -2.83 -10.97
N GLY A 191 8.73 -3.72 -10.17
CA GLY A 191 9.30 -5.01 -9.85
C GLY A 191 9.52 -5.88 -11.09
N MET A 192 8.54 -5.95 -11.98
CA MET A 192 8.63 -6.71 -13.23
C MET A 192 9.76 -6.20 -14.14
N LEU A 193 9.86 -4.88 -14.31
CA LEU A 193 10.91 -4.24 -15.11
C LEU A 193 12.33 -4.46 -14.55
N ASN A 194 12.44 -4.72 -13.24
CA ASN A 194 13.70 -4.98 -12.56
C ASN A 194 13.95 -6.48 -12.28
N ASN A 195 13.27 -7.38 -13.00
CA ASN A 195 13.40 -8.84 -12.88
C ASN A 195 13.20 -9.36 -11.44
N THR A 196 12.27 -8.75 -10.71
CA THR A 196 11.95 -9.11 -9.33
C THR A 196 10.60 -9.82 -9.30
N VAL A 197 10.53 -10.95 -8.61
CA VAL A 197 9.27 -11.67 -8.43
C VAL A 197 8.33 -10.82 -7.58
N LEU A 198 7.10 -10.67 -8.03
CA LEU A 198 6.07 -9.91 -7.33
C LEU A 198 5.18 -10.83 -6.51
N PHE A 199 4.97 -10.44 -5.25
CA PHE A 199 3.94 -11.00 -4.39
C PHE A 199 3.00 -9.86 -3.98
N SER A 200 1.79 -9.85 -4.51
CA SER A 200 0.79 -8.79 -4.24
C SER A 200 -0.54 -9.43 -3.86
N ASP A 201 -1.29 -8.73 -3.00
CA ASP A 201 -2.68 -9.04 -2.66
C ASP A 201 -3.64 -8.75 -3.83
#